data_080efe1198b44cefea7b38ac438c2ca5
#
_entry.id   080efe1198b44cefea7b38ac438c2ca5
#
_cell.length_a   1.000
_cell.length_b   1.000
_cell.length_c   1.000
_cell.angle_alpha   90.00
_cell.angle_beta   90.00
_cell.angle_gamma   90.00
#
_symmetry.space_group_name_H-M   'P 1'
#
loop_
_entity.id
_entity.type
_entity.pdbx_description
1 polymer ?
#
loop_
_entity_poly.entity_id
_entity_poly.type
_entity_poly.pdbx_seq_one_letter_code
_entity_poly.pdbx_strand_id
1 'polypeptide(L)'
;MGRIIFPDVCFSSGRVRIWAGRERMKPMYRRLLPAFAGVALAAIPAAAQRSCESLTQLALPNVTISLAAPVTAGQFAPPGAAAGVEVPAFCRVAGVVAPEIRFELWMPVQWNRKLLAVGNGGLAGSINFRQMVEPLQRGYASGSTDTGHQGAASDATWALGHMQRVIDFAHRSVHVMAEADKAVVAAFYGARPAHSYFSGCSQGGQQALILAQRYPQDFDGIVAGDPANFWTHNQISHLWTVLSTQGDNYIPASKVAALAEAVNRACDSLDGIADGILNDPRRCHFDPATLLCAGGDGPRCLTAAQVDAVKKLYQGPGASIYPGLLPGGETGPGGWGNWITGPRPGASGHGNLGLPFFKYIVFEDPNWDVRSFRFETAAGFDNDVQFLDEKLSTIFNATNTDLSAFRDHGGKLIHYHGWSDPDITPLNSVDYYESVARATAGTSAFYRLFMVPGMQHCGGGPGPAKFDMVAALEHWVEHGTAPERIVASHVTAEGTVDRTRPLCPYPQEAQWKGAGSTDEAQNFVCAAPKR
;
A
#
# COMPACT_ATOMS: atom_id res chain seq x y z
N MET A 1 47.47 10.67 15.80
CA MET A 1 48.76 10.56 15.05
C MET A 1 48.71 9.25 14.27
N GLY A 2 48.86 9.28 12.94
CA GLY A 2 48.90 8.11 12.07
C GLY A 2 48.15 8.36 10.76
N ARG A 3 48.74 9.16 9.86
CA ARG A 3 48.31 9.29 8.46
C ARG A 3 48.79 8.08 7.67
N ILE A 4 47.88 7.42 6.93
CA ILE A 4 48.25 6.47 5.88
C ILE A 4 48.07 7.18 4.54
N ILE A 5 49.18 7.24 3.77
CA ILE A 5 49.30 7.83 2.45
C ILE A 5 49.10 6.72 1.42
N PHE A 6 48.23 6.92 0.42
CA PHE A 6 48.18 6.11 -0.78
C PHE A 6 48.86 6.82 -1.96
N PRO A 7 49.60 6.12 -2.84
CA PRO A 7 50.32 6.74 -3.92
C PRO A 7 49.47 7.00 -5.18
N ASP A 8 49.76 8.13 -5.82
CA ASP A 8 49.22 8.57 -7.10
C ASP A 8 49.66 7.64 -8.24
N VAL A 9 48.71 7.26 -9.11
CA VAL A 9 49.01 6.63 -10.41
C VAL A 9 48.70 7.63 -11.52
N CYS A 10 49.77 8.10 -12.16
CA CYS A 10 49.75 8.93 -13.35
C CYS A 10 49.34 8.11 -14.59
N PHE A 11 48.31 8.51 -15.33
CA PHE A 11 48.06 8.03 -16.69
C PHE A 11 48.56 9.03 -17.73
N SER A 12 49.53 8.60 -18.54
CA SER A 12 50.09 9.36 -19.67
C SER A 12 49.20 9.20 -20.92
N SER A 13 48.95 10.34 -21.57
CA SER A 13 48.24 10.47 -22.85
C SER A 13 49.06 9.93 -24.02
N GLY A 14 48.62 8.83 -24.64
CA GLY A 14 49.15 8.33 -25.93
C GLY A 14 48.22 8.69 -27.08
N ARG A 15 48.67 9.56 -27.99
CA ARG A 15 47.98 9.85 -29.26
C ARG A 15 48.31 8.75 -30.28
N VAL A 16 47.29 8.10 -30.82
CA VAL A 16 47.40 7.21 -31.97
C VAL A 16 47.11 8.01 -33.24
N ARG A 17 48.05 8.03 -34.16
CA ARG A 17 47.90 8.59 -35.52
C ARG A 17 47.31 7.53 -36.44
N ILE A 18 46.22 7.87 -37.12
CA ILE A 18 45.61 7.04 -38.17
C ILE A 18 46.26 7.41 -39.51
N TRP A 19 46.84 6.41 -40.19
CA TRP A 19 47.32 6.51 -41.56
C TRP A 19 46.18 6.18 -42.54
N ALA A 20 45.92 7.10 -43.48
CA ALA A 20 44.98 6.88 -44.56
C ALA A 20 45.73 6.36 -45.81
N GLY A 21 45.47 5.11 -46.16
CA GLY A 21 45.90 4.53 -47.45
C GLY A 21 44.68 4.39 -48.36
N ARG A 22 44.65 5.17 -49.46
CA ARG A 22 43.71 5.02 -50.55
C ARG A 22 44.27 4.02 -51.57
N GLU A 23 43.63 2.87 -51.72
CA GLU A 23 43.76 2.06 -52.93
C GLU A 23 42.40 1.88 -53.63
N ARG A 24 42.40 2.20 -54.93
CA ARG A 24 41.25 2.05 -55.81
C ARG A 24 41.22 0.62 -56.35
N MET A 25 40.14 -0.15 -56.09
CA MET A 25 39.86 -1.37 -56.81
C MET A 25 38.64 -1.17 -57.72
N LYS A 26 38.76 -1.63 -58.95
CA LYS A 26 37.76 -1.58 -60.04
C LYS A 26 36.64 -2.62 -59.78
N PRO A 27 35.38 -2.38 -60.17
CA PRO A 27 34.29 -3.31 -59.96
C PRO A 27 34.32 -4.40 -61.05
N MET A 28 34.38 -5.65 -60.62
CA MET A 28 34.12 -6.84 -61.42
C MET A 28 32.70 -7.35 -61.14
N TYR A 29 31.76 -7.05 -62.04
CA TYR A 29 30.41 -7.58 -61.98
C TYR A 29 30.40 -9.11 -62.22
N ARG A 30 30.20 -9.90 -61.18
CA ARG A 30 29.76 -11.31 -61.33
C ARG A 30 28.30 -11.42 -60.85
N ARG A 31 27.41 -11.72 -61.80
CA ARG A 31 26.02 -12.05 -61.51
C ARG A 31 25.97 -13.34 -60.70
N LEU A 32 25.60 -13.25 -59.42
CA LEU A 32 25.17 -14.39 -58.62
C LEU A 32 23.65 -14.33 -58.47
N LEU A 33 22.98 -15.37 -58.95
CA LEU A 33 21.57 -15.64 -58.72
C LEU A 33 21.32 -15.84 -57.20
N PRO A 34 20.26 -15.23 -56.60
CA PRO A 34 19.94 -15.53 -55.21
C PRO A 34 19.30 -16.90 -55.11
N ALA A 35 19.96 -17.83 -54.44
CA ALA A 35 19.32 -19.04 -53.94
C ALA A 35 18.42 -18.63 -52.75
N PHE A 36 17.11 -18.66 -52.95
CA PHE A 36 16.15 -18.55 -51.84
C PHE A 36 16.26 -19.82 -51.00
N ALA A 37 17.03 -19.78 -49.92
CA ALA A 37 16.94 -20.74 -48.85
C ALA A 37 15.67 -20.41 -48.04
N GLY A 38 14.61 -21.18 -48.25
CA GLY A 38 13.40 -21.12 -47.45
C GLY A 38 13.73 -21.47 -46.01
N VAL A 39 13.78 -20.47 -45.13
CA VAL A 39 13.77 -20.68 -43.69
C VAL A 39 12.39 -21.19 -43.33
N ALA A 40 12.27 -22.50 -43.14
CA ALA A 40 11.09 -23.08 -42.50
C ALA A 40 11.04 -22.54 -41.07
N LEU A 41 10.18 -21.57 -40.80
CA LEU A 41 9.77 -21.22 -39.45
C LEU A 41 9.11 -22.48 -38.86
N ALA A 42 9.86 -23.21 -38.03
CA ALA A 42 9.29 -24.25 -37.21
C ALA A 42 8.27 -23.54 -36.27
N ALA A 43 6.99 -23.75 -36.50
CA ALA A 43 5.93 -23.35 -35.58
C ALA A 43 6.21 -24.04 -34.25
N ILE A 44 6.62 -23.28 -33.26
CA ILE A 44 6.68 -23.75 -31.87
C ILE A 44 5.23 -24.17 -31.53
N PRO A 45 4.96 -25.45 -31.19
CA PRO A 45 3.61 -25.85 -30.85
C PRO A 45 3.16 -24.98 -29.67
N ALA A 46 2.05 -24.27 -29.84
CA ALA A 46 1.36 -23.60 -28.75
C ALA A 46 1.14 -24.65 -27.67
N ALA A 47 1.63 -24.41 -26.47
CA ALA A 47 1.40 -25.32 -25.34
C ALA A 47 -0.12 -25.51 -25.23
N ALA A 48 -0.58 -26.77 -25.31
CA ALA A 48 -2.01 -27.07 -25.28
C ALA A 48 -2.57 -26.56 -23.94
N GLN A 49 -3.65 -25.75 -24.01
CA GLN A 49 -4.39 -25.29 -22.85
C GLN A 49 -4.82 -26.50 -22.00
N ARG A 50 -4.53 -26.46 -20.71
CA ARG A 50 -4.89 -27.55 -19.78
C ARG A 50 -6.35 -27.41 -19.34
N SER A 51 -7.01 -28.54 -19.02
CA SER A 51 -8.29 -28.47 -18.30
C SER A 51 -8.05 -27.95 -16.88
N CYS A 52 -9.05 -27.30 -16.30
CA CYS A 52 -8.95 -26.76 -14.93
C CYS A 52 -8.51 -27.84 -13.94
N GLU A 53 -9.19 -29.00 -13.97
CA GLU A 53 -8.97 -30.11 -13.03
C GLU A 53 -7.56 -30.69 -13.15
N SER A 54 -6.99 -30.69 -14.37
CA SER A 54 -5.64 -31.24 -14.60
C SER A 54 -4.52 -30.42 -13.95
N LEU A 55 -4.81 -29.19 -13.47
CA LEU A 55 -3.85 -28.36 -12.75
C LEU A 55 -3.44 -28.97 -11.41
N THR A 56 -4.24 -29.86 -10.82
CA THR A 56 -3.86 -30.60 -9.60
C THR A 56 -2.64 -31.51 -9.82
N GLN A 57 -2.31 -31.83 -11.09
CA GLN A 57 -1.14 -32.63 -11.47
C GLN A 57 0.04 -31.74 -11.93
N LEU A 58 -0.08 -30.42 -11.82
CA LEU A 58 0.99 -29.51 -12.23
C LEU A 58 2.13 -29.57 -11.21
N ALA A 59 3.29 -30.04 -11.64
CA ALA A 59 4.49 -30.07 -10.82
C ALA A 59 5.20 -28.70 -10.85
N LEU A 60 5.17 -28.00 -9.75
CA LEU A 60 5.90 -26.74 -9.53
C LEU A 60 6.80 -26.88 -8.30
N PRO A 61 8.00 -26.29 -8.31
CA PRO A 61 8.89 -26.33 -7.15
C PRO A 61 8.22 -25.73 -5.92
N ASN A 62 8.22 -26.47 -4.81
CA ASN A 62 7.66 -26.02 -3.51
C ASN A 62 6.16 -25.66 -3.52
N VAL A 63 5.41 -26.00 -4.57
CA VAL A 63 3.98 -25.69 -4.68
C VAL A 63 3.18 -26.98 -4.77
N THR A 64 2.16 -27.10 -3.94
CA THR A 64 1.15 -28.17 -4.02
C THR A 64 -0.20 -27.56 -4.32
N ILE A 65 -0.80 -27.89 -5.46
CA ILE A 65 -2.17 -27.50 -5.80
C ILE A 65 -3.13 -28.53 -5.18
N SER A 66 -3.91 -28.08 -4.21
CA SER A 66 -4.86 -28.93 -3.47
C SER A 66 -6.26 -28.93 -4.05
N LEU A 67 -6.59 -27.91 -4.85
CA LEU A 67 -7.88 -27.75 -5.52
C LEU A 67 -7.66 -27.12 -6.89
N ALA A 68 -8.31 -27.69 -7.90
CA ALA A 68 -8.52 -27.03 -9.19
C ALA A 68 -9.91 -27.46 -9.70
N ALA A 69 -10.87 -26.56 -9.71
CA ALA A 69 -12.26 -26.85 -10.01
C ALA A 69 -12.90 -25.75 -10.85
N PRO A 70 -13.64 -26.09 -11.92
CA PRO A 70 -14.42 -25.12 -12.68
C PRO A 70 -15.59 -24.59 -11.84
N VAL A 71 -15.82 -23.28 -11.89
CA VAL A 71 -16.98 -22.59 -11.30
C VAL A 71 -17.79 -22.01 -12.44
N THR A 72 -19.09 -22.32 -12.50
CA THR A 72 -20.00 -21.80 -13.50
C THR A 72 -20.33 -20.33 -13.23
N ALA A 73 -20.64 -19.56 -14.29
CA ALA A 73 -21.13 -18.19 -14.13
C ALA A 73 -22.42 -18.16 -13.27
N GLY A 74 -22.57 -17.13 -12.47
CA GLY A 74 -23.70 -16.92 -11.59
C GLY A 74 -23.26 -16.66 -10.14
N GLN A 75 -24.13 -17.02 -9.18
CA GLN A 75 -23.88 -16.80 -7.76
C GLN A 75 -22.80 -17.76 -7.23
N PHE A 76 -21.71 -17.19 -6.72
CA PHE A 76 -20.62 -17.91 -6.07
C PHE A 76 -20.41 -17.35 -4.66
N ALA A 77 -20.41 -18.23 -3.66
CA ALA A 77 -20.05 -17.86 -2.30
C ALA A 77 -18.56 -18.19 -2.06
N PRO A 78 -17.68 -17.19 -1.96
CA PRO A 78 -16.29 -17.42 -1.57
C PRO A 78 -16.21 -18.11 -0.19
N PRO A 79 -15.15 -18.87 0.11
CA PRO A 79 -15.00 -19.51 1.41
C PRO A 79 -15.15 -18.51 2.57
N GLY A 80 -16.03 -18.83 3.53
CA GLY A 80 -16.34 -17.98 4.68
C GLY A 80 -17.30 -16.82 4.42
N ALA A 81 -17.76 -16.61 3.17
CA ALA A 81 -18.74 -15.58 2.88
C ALA A 81 -20.17 -16.02 3.28
N ALA A 82 -20.94 -15.11 3.88
CA ALA A 82 -22.32 -15.34 4.27
C ALA A 82 -23.31 -15.31 3.07
N ALA A 83 -22.91 -14.67 1.97
CA ALA A 83 -23.74 -14.54 0.76
C ALA A 83 -22.89 -14.73 -0.50
N GLY A 84 -23.55 -15.17 -1.58
CA GLY A 84 -22.93 -15.26 -2.90
C GLY A 84 -22.79 -13.89 -3.56
N VAL A 85 -21.85 -13.82 -4.47
CA VAL A 85 -21.63 -12.67 -5.38
C VAL A 85 -21.71 -13.16 -6.83
N GLU A 86 -22.15 -12.30 -7.74
CA GLU A 86 -22.20 -12.62 -9.16
C GLU A 86 -20.79 -12.68 -9.74
N VAL A 87 -20.46 -13.79 -10.40
CA VAL A 87 -19.13 -14.00 -11.02
C VAL A 87 -19.26 -14.56 -12.43
N PRO A 88 -18.28 -14.29 -13.33
CA PRO A 88 -18.17 -15.03 -14.60
C PRO A 88 -17.73 -16.48 -14.35
N ALA A 89 -17.85 -17.33 -15.36
CA ALA A 89 -17.24 -18.67 -15.28
C ALA A 89 -15.71 -18.59 -15.16
N PHE A 90 -15.15 -19.38 -14.25
CA PHE A 90 -13.71 -19.36 -13.97
C PHE A 90 -13.19 -20.71 -13.47
N CYS A 91 -11.89 -20.93 -13.57
CA CYS A 91 -11.19 -22.02 -12.90
C CYS A 91 -10.69 -21.50 -11.55
N ARG A 92 -11.18 -22.11 -10.45
CA ARG A 92 -10.71 -21.85 -9.09
C ARG A 92 -9.54 -22.78 -8.77
N VAL A 93 -8.42 -22.22 -8.38
CA VAL A 93 -7.25 -22.97 -7.92
C VAL A 93 -6.91 -22.55 -6.50
N ALA A 94 -6.67 -23.55 -5.63
CA ALA A 94 -6.14 -23.34 -4.29
C ALA A 94 -4.91 -24.24 -4.08
N GLY A 95 -3.93 -23.73 -3.36
CA GLY A 95 -2.70 -24.48 -3.11
C GLY A 95 -1.92 -23.95 -1.92
N VAL A 96 -0.76 -24.58 -1.72
CA VAL A 96 0.19 -24.21 -0.66
C VAL A 96 1.58 -24.08 -1.29
N VAL A 97 2.24 -22.97 -1.03
CA VAL A 97 3.69 -22.82 -1.24
C VAL A 97 4.38 -23.15 0.09
N ALA A 98 5.34 -24.05 0.03
CA ALA A 98 6.03 -24.54 1.23
C ALA A 98 6.72 -23.39 2.02
N PRO A 99 6.71 -23.44 3.38
CA PRO A 99 6.21 -24.58 4.16
C PRO A 99 4.68 -24.58 4.35
N GLU A 100 4.00 -23.42 4.38
CA GLU A 100 2.58 -23.36 4.76
C GLU A 100 1.79 -22.16 4.19
N ILE A 101 2.37 -21.41 3.23
CA ILE A 101 1.71 -20.26 2.61
C ILE A 101 0.58 -20.74 1.71
N ARG A 102 -0.67 -20.53 2.10
CA ARG A 102 -1.82 -20.83 1.26
C ARG A 102 -2.09 -19.70 0.28
N PHE A 103 -2.55 -20.06 -0.91
CA PHE A 103 -2.97 -19.12 -1.94
C PHE A 103 -4.22 -19.59 -2.64
N GLU A 104 -4.95 -18.63 -3.20
CA GLU A 104 -6.03 -18.85 -4.16
C GLU A 104 -5.75 -18.05 -5.43
N LEU A 105 -6.08 -18.67 -6.57
CA LEU A 105 -6.01 -18.06 -7.88
C LEU A 105 -7.30 -18.36 -8.65
N TRP A 106 -8.00 -17.31 -9.09
CA TRP A 106 -9.23 -17.41 -9.86
C TRP A 106 -8.98 -16.97 -11.30
N MET A 107 -9.18 -17.86 -12.25
CA MET A 107 -8.83 -17.66 -13.66
C MET A 107 -10.10 -17.67 -14.53
N PRO A 108 -10.59 -16.50 -15.00
CA PRO A 108 -11.82 -16.42 -15.79
C PRO A 108 -11.69 -17.11 -17.14
N VAL A 109 -12.78 -17.71 -17.63
CA VAL A 109 -12.80 -18.32 -18.98
C VAL A 109 -12.54 -17.28 -20.07
N GLN A 110 -13.08 -16.06 -19.89
CA GLN A 110 -12.81 -14.92 -20.75
C GLN A 110 -11.70 -14.04 -20.14
N TRP A 111 -10.47 -14.48 -20.32
CA TRP A 111 -9.30 -13.82 -19.74
C TRP A 111 -8.83 -12.61 -20.58
N ASN A 112 -8.62 -11.47 -19.90
CA ASN A 112 -8.07 -10.26 -20.52
C ASN A 112 -6.54 -10.29 -20.70
N ARG A 113 -5.89 -11.44 -20.46
CA ARG A 113 -4.45 -11.71 -20.52
C ARG A 113 -3.64 -11.01 -19.42
N LYS A 114 -4.26 -10.61 -18.33
CA LYS A 114 -3.62 -9.91 -17.20
C LYS A 114 -3.81 -10.68 -15.89
N LEU A 115 -2.86 -10.50 -14.98
CA LEU A 115 -2.93 -10.95 -13.59
C LEU A 115 -3.09 -9.74 -12.69
N LEU A 116 -4.02 -9.77 -11.75
CA LEU A 116 -4.12 -8.80 -10.65
C LEU A 116 -4.15 -9.54 -9.32
N ALA A 117 -3.03 -9.48 -8.60
CA ALA A 117 -2.95 -9.99 -7.24
C ALA A 117 -3.39 -8.91 -6.25
N VAL A 118 -4.07 -9.33 -5.18
CA VAL A 118 -4.61 -8.43 -4.16
C VAL A 118 -3.96 -8.68 -2.80
N GLY A 119 -3.67 -7.59 -2.09
CA GLY A 119 -3.04 -7.60 -0.78
C GLY A 119 -3.99 -7.93 0.37
N ASN A 120 -3.43 -7.94 1.57
CA ASN A 120 -4.11 -8.31 2.81
C ASN A 120 -4.31 -7.09 3.74
N GLY A 121 -4.74 -7.32 4.99
CA GLY A 121 -4.93 -6.27 5.98
C GLY A 121 -4.63 -6.74 7.41
N GLY A 122 -4.35 -5.81 8.31
CA GLY A 122 -4.02 -6.07 9.71
C GLY A 122 -2.80 -6.98 9.86
N LEU A 123 -2.92 -8.01 10.71
CA LEU A 123 -1.91 -9.05 10.88
C LEU A 123 -2.18 -10.29 10.00
N ALA A 124 -2.94 -10.11 8.91
CA ALA A 124 -3.35 -11.08 7.88
C ALA A 124 -3.95 -12.40 8.42
N GLY A 125 -3.51 -13.56 7.95
CA GLY A 125 -4.03 -14.87 8.40
C GLY A 125 -5.23 -15.38 7.59
N SER A 126 -5.62 -14.69 6.52
CA SER A 126 -6.70 -15.11 5.63
C SER A 126 -6.49 -14.59 4.20
N ILE A 127 -6.96 -15.38 3.24
CA ILE A 127 -7.04 -14.98 1.83
C ILE A 127 -8.08 -13.88 1.67
N ASN A 128 -7.78 -12.84 0.90
CA ASN A 128 -8.66 -11.70 0.70
C ASN A 128 -9.67 -11.95 -0.44
N PHE A 129 -10.54 -12.92 -0.26
CA PHE A 129 -11.54 -13.32 -1.25
C PHE A 129 -12.38 -12.15 -1.76
N ARG A 130 -12.73 -11.20 -0.87
CA ARG A 130 -13.58 -10.06 -1.22
C ARG A 130 -12.91 -9.18 -2.29
N GLN A 131 -11.62 -8.93 -2.15
CA GLN A 131 -10.88 -8.10 -3.10
C GLN A 131 -10.60 -8.82 -4.43
N MET A 132 -10.68 -10.17 -4.48
CA MET A 132 -10.49 -10.95 -5.71
C MET A 132 -11.68 -10.87 -6.66
N VAL A 133 -12.88 -10.49 -6.19
CA VAL A 133 -14.13 -10.53 -6.99
C VAL A 133 -14.10 -9.53 -8.13
N GLU A 134 -13.82 -8.27 -7.85
CA GLU A 134 -13.83 -7.22 -8.87
C GLU A 134 -12.81 -7.47 -9.99
N PRO A 135 -11.53 -7.81 -9.71
CA PRO A 135 -10.59 -8.21 -10.76
C PRO A 135 -11.11 -9.36 -11.64
N LEU A 136 -11.67 -10.40 -11.01
CA LEU A 136 -12.26 -11.53 -11.74
C LEU A 136 -13.38 -11.07 -12.69
N GLN A 137 -14.29 -10.21 -12.21
CA GLN A 137 -15.39 -9.65 -13.01
C GLN A 137 -14.88 -8.80 -14.18
N ARG A 138 -13.70 -8.16 -14.03
CA ARG A 138 -13.01 -7.39 -15.08
C ARG A 138 -12.15 -8.26 -16.02
N GLY A 139 -12.19 -9.60 -15.83
CA GLY A 139 -11.49 -10.55 -16.68
C GLY A 139 -10.02 -10.79 -16.31
N TYR A 140 -9.53 -10.32 -15.20
CA TYR A 140 -8.18 -10.66 -14.70
C TYR A 140 -8.15 -12.07 -14.11
N ALA A 141 -7.03 -12.77 -14.26
CA ALA A 141 -6.67 -13.79 -13.29
C ALA A 141 -6.40 -13.06 -11.96
N SER A 142 -7.05 -13.50 -10.87
CA SER A 142 -6.98 -12.80 -9.58
C SER A 142 -6.45 -13.72 -8.50
N GLY A 143 -5.37 -13.28 -7.79
CA GLY A 143 -4.69 -14.05 -6.76
C GLY A 143 -4.64 -13.37 -5.40
N SER A 144 -4.61 -14.16 -4.32
CA SER A 144 -4.38 -13.71 -2.94
C SER A 144 -3.82 -14.83 -2.08
N THR A 145 -3.19 -14.49 -0.95
CA THR A 145 -2.57 -15.43 -0.01
C THR A 145 -3.03 -15.20 1.42
N ASP A 146 -2.89 -16.21 2.30
CA ASP A 146 -3.10 -16.08 3.74
C ASP A 146 -1.89 -15.54 4.50
N THR A 147 -0.81 -15.24 3.80
CA THR A 147 0.47 -14.77 4.34
C THR A 147 1.27 -15.78 5.16
N GLY A 148 0.98 -17.08 5.02
CA GLY A 148 1.76 -18.17 5.65
C GLY A 148 1.29 -18.57 7.05
N HIS A 149 0.09 -18.15 7.43
CA HIS A 149 -0.56 -18.57 8.67
C HIS A 149 -2.08 -18.41 8.56
N GLN A 150 -2.80 -18.85 9.58
CA GLN A 150 -4.24 -18.68 9.66
C GLN A 150 -4.63 -18.06 11.00
N GLY A 151 -5.59 -17.13 10.97
CA GLY A 151 -6.08 -16.43 12.15
C GLY A 151 -6.93 -15.23 11.79
N ALA A 152 -7.40 -14.51 12.81
CA ALA A 152 -8.03 -13.21 12.64
C ALA A 152 -6.96 -12.14 12.34
N ALA A 153 -7.34 -11.09 11.62
CA ALA A 153 -6.44 -10.00 11.28
C ALA A 153 -5.90 -9.20 12.49
N SER A 154 -6.38 -9.48 13.70
CA SER A 154 -5.86 -8.93 14.96
C SER A 154 -5.14 -9.97 15.84
N ASP A 155 -4.96 -11.19 15.35
CA ASP A 155 -4.26 -12.26 16.08
C ASP A 155 -2.80 -12.33 15.66
N ALA A 156 -1.86 -12.27 16.61
CA ALA A 156 -0.43 -12.48 16.40
C ALA A 156 0.11 -13.73 17.12
N THR A 157 -0.75 -14.54 17.76
CA THR A 157 -0.32 -15.75 18.51
C THR A 157 0.41 -16.76 17.62
N TRP A 158 0.10 -16.75 16.32
CA TRP A 158 0.73 -17.59 15.31
C TRP A 158 2.24 -17.36 15.17
N ALA A 159 2.74 -16.20 15.58
CA ALA A 159 4.13 -15.79 15.40
C ALA A 159 5.06 -16.29 16.51
N LEU A 160 4.51 -16.61 17.71
CA LEU A 160 5.29 -16.95 18.89
C LEU A 160 6.19 -18.18 18.65
N GLY A 161 7.50 -17.95 18.63
CA GLY A 161 8.49 -18.99 18.34
C GLY A 161 8.55 -19.44 16.88
N HIS A 162 7.89 -18.74 15.94
CA HIS A 162 7.79 -19.13 14.53
C HIS A 162 8.30 -18.02 13.60
N MET A 163 9.60 -17.73 13.63
CA MET A 163 10.23 -16.67 12.81
C MET A 163 9.96 -16.84 11.31
N GLN A 164 9.82 -18.07 10.80
CA GLN A 164 9.49 -18.28 9.39
C GLN A 164 8.13 -17.72 9.03
N ARG A 165 7.10 -17.86 9.88
CA ARG A 165 5.78 -17.24 9.67
C ARG A 165 5.85 -15.72 9.70
N VAL A 166 6.71 -15.16 10.58
CA VAL A 166 6.96 -13.71 10.62
C VAL A 166 7.55 -13.22 9.31
N ILE A 167 8.53 -13.93 8.75
CA ILE A 167 9.14 -13.61 7.44
C ILE A 167 8.12 -13.77 6.31
N ASP A 168 7.33 -14.84 6.33
CA ASP A 168 6.31 -15.09 5.31
C ASP A 168 5.26 -13.98 5.32
N PHE A 169 4.75 -13.61 6.50
CA PHE A 169 3.82 -12.50 6.69
C PHE A 169 4.40 -11.16 6.22
N ALA A 170 5.63 -10.85 6.61
CA ALA A 170 6.23 -9.55 6.37
C ALA A 170 6.49 -9.26 4.88
N HIS A 171 6.93 -10.28 4.11
CA HIS A 171 7.28 -10.03 2.71
C HIS A 171 7.30 -11.25 1.79
N ARG A 172 7.63 -12.47 2.29
CA ARG A 172 7.91 -13.59 1.39
C ARG A 172 6.65 -14.11 0.70
N SER A 173 5.52 -14.14 1.41
CA SER A 173 4.29 -14.78 0.91
C SER A 173 3.78 -14.20 -0.40
N VAL A 174 3.77 -12.88 -0.55
CA VAL A 174 3.27 -12.22 -1.77
C VAL A 174 4.19 -12.44 -2.97
N HIS A 175 5.49 -12.56 -2.75
CA HIS A 175 6.47 -12.88 -3.78
C HIS A 175 6.26 -14.30 -4.31
N VAL A 176 6.31 -15.30 -3.42
CA VAL A 176 6.20 -16.69 -3.86
C VAL A 176 4.81 -17.05 -4.39
N MET A 177 3.75 -16.36 -3.93
CA MET A 177 2.43 -16.43 -4.52
C MET A 177 2.45 -15.90 -5.97
N ALA A 178 3.06 -14.73 -6.21
CA ALA A 178 3.15 -14.16 -7.56
C ALA A 178 3.87 -15.09 -8.55
N GLU A 179 4.94 -15.76 -8.11
CA GLU A 179 5.64 -16.77 -8.92
C GLU A 179 4.73 -17.98 -9.23
N ALA A 180 4.04 -18.50 -8.21
CA ALA A 180 3.11 -19.62 -8.34
C ALA A 180 1.94 -19.25 -9.27
N ASP A 181 1.31 -18.10 -9.06
CA ASP A 181 0.18 -17.62 -9.86
C ASP A 181 0.56 -17.50 -11.34
N LYS A 182 1.70 -16.88 -11.65
CA LYS A 182 2.18 -16.74 -13.04
C LYS A 182 2.44 -18.10 -13.70
N ALA A 183 2.97 -19.06 -12.94
CA ALA A 183 3.23 -20.41 -13.44
C ALA A 183 1.92 -21.17 -13.72
N VAL A 184 0.94 -21.07 -12.83
CA VAL A 184 -0.39 -21.70 -12.97
C VAL A 184 -1.17 -21.05 -14.11
N VAL A 185 -1.17 -19.73 -14.22
CA VAL A 185 -1.76 -18.97 -15.35
C VAL A 185 -1.19 -19.43 -16.68
N ALA A 186 0.16 -19.54 -16.77
CA ALA A 186 0.82 -19.99 -17.98
C ALA A 186 0.46 -21.44 -18.33
N ALA A 187 0.33 -22.32 -17.36
CA ALA A 187 -0.08 -23.71 -17.57
C ALA A 187 -1.54 -23.83 -18.02
N PHE A 188 -2.44 -23.02 -17.46
CA PHE A 188 -3.87 -23.04 -17.78
C PHE A 188 -4.18 -22.45 -19.15
N TYR A 189 -3.71 -21.23 -19.41
CA TYR A 189 -4.02 -20.55 -20.68
C TYR A 189 -3.05 -20.85 -21.83
N GLY A 190 -1.95 -21.58 -21.57
CA GLY A 190 -0.88 -21.80 -22.55
C GLY A 190 -0.04 -20.55 -22.85
N ALA A 191 -0.21 -19.47 -22.07
CA ALA A 191 0.50 -18.21 -22.22
C ALA A 191 0.69 -17.54 -20.86
N ARG A 192 1.83 -16.85 -20.67
CA ARG A 192 2.03 -15.97 -19.51
C ARG A 192 1.11 -14.76 -19.56
N PRO A 193 0.79 -14.13 -18.40
CA PRO A 193 0.16 -12.81 -18.41
C PRO A 193 0.97 -11.84 -19.27
N ALA A 194 0.27 -11.02 -20.06
CA ALA A 194 0.90 -9.93 -20.79
C ALA A 194 1.36 -8.82 -19.83
N HIS A 195 0.57 -8.60 -18.78
CA HIS A 195 0.89 -7.70 -17.69
C HIS A 195 0.45 -8.31 -16.35
N SER A 196 1.21 -8.01 -15.32
CA SER A 196 0.94 -8.42 -13.94
C SER A 196 0.85 -7.19 -13.04
N TYR A 197 -0.22 -7.10 -12.26
CA TYR A 197 -0.51 -5.98 -11.36
C TYR A 197 -0.68 -6.47 -9.93
N PHE A 198 -0.35 -5.59 -8.99
CA PHE A 198 -0.64 -5.78 -7.56
C PHE A 198 -1.41 -4.57 -7.03
N SER A 199 -2.41 -4.81 -6.19
CA SER A 199 -3.15 -3.75 -5.50
C SER A 199 -3.39 -4.13 -4.05
N GLY A 200 -3.01 -3.24 -3.13
CA GLY A 200 -3.23 -3.45 -1.71
C GLY A 200 -3.28 -2.14 -0.92
N CYS A 201 -3.98 -2.18 0.21
CA CYS A 201 -4.11 -1.06 1.14
C CYS A 201 -3.72 -1.49 2.55
N SER A 202 -3.25 -0.56 3.40
CA SER A 202 -2.83 -0.87 4.78
C SER A 202 -1.60 -1.80 4.81
N GLN A 203 -1.69 -2.96 5.43
CA GLN A 203 -0.69 -4.02 5.32
C GLN A 203 -0.50 -4.45 3.84
N GLY A 204 -1.56 -4.45 3.04
CA GLY A 204 -1.46 -4.66 1.58
C GLY A 204 -0.70 -3.55 0.86
N GLY A 205 -0.77 -2.33 1.35
CA GLY A 205 0.05 -1.20 0.90
C GLY A 205 1.54 -1.38 1.27
N GLN A 206 1.83 -1.91 2.46
CA GLN A 206 3.18 -2.30 2.85
C GLN A 206 3.70 -3.42 1.93
N GLN A 207 2.89 -4.46 1.65
CA GLN A 207 3.22 -5.51 0.69
C GLN A 207 3.53 -4.93 -0.69
N ALA A 208 2.74 -3.98 -1.18
CA ALA A 208 2.94 -3.29 -2.44
C ALA A 208 4.31 -2.61 -2.54
N LEU A 209 4.70 -1.87 -1.50
CA LEU A 209 6.00 -1.20 -1.46
C LEU A 209 7.17 -2.18 -1.27
N ILE A 210 6.98 -3.27 -0.51
CA ILE A 210 7.95 -4.37 -0.41
C ILE A 210 8.21 -5.00 -1.79
N LEU A 211 7.15 -5.23 -2.58
CA LEU A 211 7.29 -5.79 -3.93
C LEU A 211 8.12 -4.86 -4.83
N ALA A 212 7.85 -3.56 -4.83
CA ALA A 212 8.62 -2.60 -5.60
C ALA A 212 10.10 -2.53 -5.16
N GLN A 213 10.39 -2.72 -3.87
CA GLN A 213 11.74 -2.59 -3.30
C GLN A 213 12.56 -3.87 -3.40
N ARG A 214 11.96 -5.03 -3.09
CA ARG A 214 12.70 -6.30 -2.94
C ARG A 214 12.50 -7.25 -4.11
N TYR A 215 11.36 -7.14 -4.80
CA TYR A 215 10.96 -8.07 -5.87
C TYR A 215 10.52 -7.28 -7.12
N PRO A 216 11.38 -6.41 -7.64
CA PRO A 216 11.02 -5.41 -8.68
C PRO A 216 10.58 -6.03 -10.02
N GLN A 217 10.75 -7.34 -10.21
CA GLN A 217 10.36 -8.06 -11.43
C GLN A 217 9.01 -8.78 -11.31
N ASP A 218 8.38 -8.76 -10.13
CA ASP A 218 7.15 -9.51 -9.92
C ASP A 218 5.95 -8.87 -10.61
N PHE A 219 5.89 -7.55 -10.68
CA PHE A 219 4.74 -6.84 -11.22
C PHE A 219 5.16 -5.66 -12.09
N ASP A 220 4.44 -5.48 -13.20
CA ASP A 220 4.61 -4.34 -14.12
C ASP A 220 4.00 -3.05 -13.54
N GLY A 221 2.97 -3.21 -12.71
CA GLY A 221 2.29 -2.10 -12.07
C GLY A 221 1.84 -2.43 -10.65
N ILE A 222 1.97 -1.47 -9.74
CA ILE A 222 1.67 -1.61 -8.32
C ILE A 222 0.81 -0.44 -7.83
N VAL A 223 -0.29 -0.74 -7.11
CA VAL A 223 -1.08 0.24 -6.34
C VAL A 223 -0.81 0.02 -4.86
N ALA A 224 -0.27 1.03 -4.18
CA ALA A 224 -0.05 1.05 -2.74
C ALA A 224 -1.00 2.07 -2.09
N GLY A 225 -2.00 1.60 -1.35
CA GLY A 225 -2.92 2.44 -0.62
C GLY A 225 -2.59 2.50 0.86
N ASP A 226 -2.65 3.70 1.46
CA ASP A 226 -2.49 3.95 2.90
C ASP A 226 -1.45 3.01 3.56
N PRO A 227 -0.21 2.91 3.03
CA PRO A 227 0.70 1.82 3.35
C PRO A 227 1.29 1.94 4.75
N ALA A 228 1.27 0.84 5.51
CA ALA A 228 2.03 0.69 6.75
C ALA A 228 3.53 0.42 6.44
N ASN A 229 4.15 1.21 5.57
CA ASN A 229 5.47 0.92 5.03
C ASN A 229 6.61 1.04 6.07
N PHE A 230 6.53 1.97 7.01
CA PHE A 230 7.41 2.01 8.17
C PHE A 230 6.77 1.22 9.30
N TRP A 231 6.62 -0.08 9.11
CA TRP A 231 5.84 -0.98 9.95
C TRP A 231 6.21 -0.91 11.42
N THR A 232 7.51 -1.03 11.77
CA THR A 232 7.95 -1.04 13.16
C THR A 232 7.53 0.23 13.89
N HIS A 233 7.69 1.38 13.28
CA HIS A 233 7.36 2.67 13.86
C HIS A 233 5.85 2.97 13.85
N ASN A 234 5.11 2.48 12.86
CA ASN A 234 3.65 2.52 12.89
C ASN A 234 3.11 1.73 14.10
N GLN A 235 3.65 0.54 14.39
CA GLN A 235 3.25 -0.22 15.56
C GLN A 235 3.61 0.50 16.89
N ILE A 236 4.71 1.25 16.93
CA ILE A 236 5.04 2.12 18.08
C ILE A 236 3.97 3.22 18.25
N SER A 237 3.46 3.81 17.14
CA SER A 237 2.39 4.80 17.23
C SER A 237 1.08 4.21 17.76
N HIS A 238 0.82 2.92 17.49
CA HIS A 238 -0.31 2.20 18.09
C HIS A 238 -0.18 2.09 19.62
N LEU A 239 1.02 1.74 20.12
CA LEU A 239 1.26 1.74 21.57
C LEU A 239 1.13 3.13 22.19
N TRP A 240 1.65 4.15 21.51
CA TRP A 240 1.52 5.54 21.93
C TRP A 240 0.06 5.95 22.11
N THR A 241 -0.79 5.57 21.15
CA THR A 241 -2.24 5.80 21.21
C THR A 241 -2.86 5.10 22.42
N VAL A 242 -2.54 3.82 22.63
CA VAL A 242 -3.06 3.04 23.77
C VAL A 242 -2.68 3.72 25.09
N LEU A 243 -1.42 4.11 25.25
CA LEU A 243 -0.94 4.76 26.48
C LEU A 243 -1.53 6.16 26.68
N SER A 244 -1.72 6.91 25.58
CA SER A 244 -2.26 8.27 25.61
C SER A 244 -3.74 8.35 25.94
N THR A 245 -4.49 7.25 25.76
CA THR A 245 -5.96 7.22 25.92
C THR A 245 -6.43 6.36 27.11
N GLN A 246 -5.53 6.03 28.06
CA GLN A 246 -5.88 5.23 29.24
C GLN A 246 -6.45 6.08 30.38
N GLY A 247 -7.28 5.46 31.22
CA GLY A 247 -7.82 6.06 32.44
C GLY A 247 -8.61 7.35 32.16
N ASP A 248 -8.29 8.43 32.90
CA ASP A 248 -8.95 9.74 32.77
C ASP A 248 -8.69 10.43 31.42
N ASN A 249 -7.72 9.94 30.64
CA ASN A 249 -7.38 10.41 29.31
C ASN A 249 -8.32 9.86 28.22
N TYR A 250 -9.18 8.88 28.55
CA TYR A 250 -10.12 8.31 27.58
C TYR A 250 -11.11 9.38 27.09
N ILE A 251 -11.30 9.42 25.76
CA ILE A 251 -12.17 10.39 25.08
C ILE A 251 -13.44 9.67 24.60
N PRO A 252 -14.61 9.87 25.23
CA PRO A 252 -15.87 9.25 24.80
C PRO A 252 -16.32 9.76 23.42
N ALA A 253 -17.13 8.97 22.72
CA ALA A 253 -17.60 9.29 21.37
C ALA A 253 -18.28 10.67 21.24
N SER A 254 -19.05 11.12 22.26
CA SER A 254 -19.66 12.44 22.26
C SER A 254 -18.66 13.58 22.25
N LYS A 255 -17.52 13.38 22.90
CA LYS A 255 -16.43 14.36 22.94
C LYS A 255 -15.57 14.33 21.68
N VAL A 256 -15.42 13.17 21.04
CA VAL A 256 -14.80 13.05 19.71
C VAL A 256 -15.59 13.85 18.69
N ALA A 257 -16.93 13.79 18.72
CA ALA A 257 -17.78 14.62 17.87
C ALA A 257 -17.57 16.12 18.10
N ALA A 258 -17.51 16.53 19.39
CA ALA A 258 -17.25 17.95 19.74
C ALA A 258 -15.85 18.41 19.28
N LEU A 259 -14.84 17.54 19.35
CA LEU A 259 -13.50 17.81 18.84
C LEU A 259 -13.54 18.03 17.32
N ALA A 260 -14.15 17.12 16.56
CA ALA A 260 -14.27 17.24 15.11
C ALA A 260 -15.01 18.51 14.66
N GLU A 261 -16.11 18.87 15.35
CA GLU A 261 -16.81 20.14 15.08
C GLU A 261 -15.90 21.36 15.31
N ALA A 262 -15.06 21.32 16.34
CA ALA A 262 -14.14 22.41 16.63
C ALA A 262 -13.00 22.50 15.61
N VAL A 263 -12.45 21.36 15.20
CA VAL A 263 -11.45 21.26 14.12
C VAL A 263 -12.01 21.82 12.82
N ASN A 264 -13.20 21.37 12.39
CA ASN A 264 -13.83 21.87 11.17
C ASN A 264 -14.10 23.39 11.23
N ARG A 265 -14.63 23.91 12.34
CA ARG A 265 -14.82 25.36 12.48
C ARG A 265 -13.52 26.17 12.39
N ALA A 266 -12.41 25.60 12.83
CA ALA A 266 -11.13 26.29 12.82
C ALA A 266 -10.41 26.20 11.46
N CYS A 267 -10.61 25.11 10.70
CA CYS A 267 -9.70 24.76 9.62
C CYS A 267 -10.37 24.52 8.25
N ASP A 268 -11.66 24.24 8.19
CA ASP A 268 -12.37 23.87 6.96
C ASP A 268 -12.19 24.91 5.83
N SER A 269 -12.29 26.19 6.15
CA SER A 269 -12.18 27.27 5.16
C SER A 269 -10.74 27.65 4.75
N LEU A 270 -9.70 26.96 5.25
CA LEU A 270 -8.30 27.33 4.98
C LEU A 270 -7.88 27.12 3.50
N ASP A 271 -8.59 26.28 2.78
CA ASP A 271 -8.36 26.06 1.33
C ASP A 271 -9.24 26.97 0.45
N GLY A 272 -10.13 27.79 1.07
CA GLY A 272 -11.06 28.68 0.41
C GLY A 272 -12.45 28.07 0.14
N ILE A 273 -12.74 26.89 0.66
CA ILE A 273 -14.02 26.18 0.58
C ILE A 273 -14.43 25.78 2.00
N ALA A 274 -15.71 25.88 2.32
CA ALA A 274 -16.26 25.40 3.59
C ALA A 274 -17.20 24.23 3.27
N ASP A 275 -16.64 23.03 3.15
CA ASP A 275 -17.37 21.83 2.70
C ASP A 275 -17.18 20.61 3.63
N GLY A 276 -16.59 20.81 4.80
CA GLY A 276 -16.34 19.78 5.80
C GLY A 276 -15.11 18.92 5.51
N ILE A 277 -14.25 19.33 4.57
CA ILE A 277 -13.07 18.59 4.14
C ILE A 277 -11.83 19.45 4.27
N LEU A 278 -10.84 19.00 5.01
CA LEU A 278 -9.53 19.63 5.04
C LEU A 278 -8.72 19.15 3.82
N ASN A 279 -8.49 20.04 2.85
CA ASN A 279 -7.75 19.69 1.63
C ASN A 279 -6.28 19.35 1.91
N ASP A 280 -5.66 20.08 2.86
CA ASP A 280 -4.33 19.77 3.41
C ASP A 280 -4.34 20.02 4.92
N PRO A 281 -4.54 18.99 5.76
CA PRO A 281 -4.67 19.14 7.20
C PRO A 281 -3.37 19.60 7.88
N ARG A 282 -2.22 19.58 7.21
CA ARG A 282 -0.95 20.14 7.74
C ARG A 282 -1.02 21.64 8.00
N ARG A 283 -1.97 22.32 7.34
CA ARG A 283 -2.24 23.76 7.54
C ARG A 283 -3.14 24.06 8.73
N CYS A 284 -3.75 23.02 9.31
CA CYS A 284 -4.65 23.15 10.45
C CYS A 284 -3.87 23.17 11.77
N HIS A 285 -3.73 24.33 12.38
CA HIS A 285 -3.04 24.50 13.67
C HIS A 285 -4.05 24.60 14.81
N PHE A 286 -4.88 23.56 14.98
CA PHE A 286 -5.90 23.51 16.02
C PHE A 286 -5.29 23.25 17.41
N ASP A 287 -5.64 24.08 18.41
CA ASP A 287 -5.27 23.83 19.81
C ASP A 287 -6.45 23.20 20.58
N PRO A 288 -6.33 21.92 21.00
CA PRO A 288 -7.37 21.26 21.80
C PRO A 288 -7.71 21.95 23.11
N ALA A 289 -6.83 22.80 23.66
CA ALA A 289 -7.10 23.56 24.88
C ALA A 289 -8.29 24.52 24.74
N THR A 290 -8.66 24.90 23.52
CA THR A 290 -9.88 25.71 23.26
C THR A 290 -11.17 24.99 23.64
N LEU A 291 -11.13 23.67 23.81
CA LEU A 291 -12.25 22.85 24.28
C LEU A 291 -12.19 22.53 25.77
N LEU A 292 -11.25 23.09 26.55
CA LEU A 292 -11.16 22.83 27.97
C LEU A 292 -12.45 23.20 28.71
N CYS A 293 -12.96 22.27 29.54
CA CYS A 293 -14.16 22.51 30.33
C CYS A 293 -13.95 23.63 31.36
N ALA A 294 -14.84 24.64 31.35
CA ALA A 294 -14.74 25.80 32.25
C ALA A 294 -15.41 25.61 33.63
N GLY A 295 -16.35 24.68 33.75
CA GLY A 295 -17.16 24.54 34.96
C GLY A 295 -17.57 23.14 35.37
N GLY A 296 -16.83 22.14 34.90
CA GLY A 296 -17.13 20.72 35.16
C GLY A 296 -17.18 19.92 33.85
N ASP A 297 -17.15 18.58 33.97
CA ASP A 297 -17.13 17.70 32.81
C ASP A 297 -18.48 17.71 32.06
N GLY A 298 -18.42 17.69 30.72
CA GLY A 298 -19.59 17.71 29.87
C GLY A 298 -19.31 17.16 28.45
N PRO A 299 -20.37 16.83 27.68
CA PRO A 299 -20.20 16.15 26.40
C PRO A 299 -19.61 17.04 25.28
N ARG A 300 -19.55 18.34 25.48
CA ARG A 300 -19.06 19.32 24.48
C ARG A 300 -17.74 20.00 24.86
N CYS A 301 -17.08 19.51 25.91
CA CYS A 301 -15.78 20.01 26.35
C CYS A 301 -14.86 18.85 26.74
N LEU A 302 -13.57 19.10 26.79
CA LEU A 302 -12.54 18.14 27.19
C LEU A 302 -12.07 18.45 28.62
N THR A 303 -11.88 17.42 29.45
CA THR A 303 -11.13 17.59 30.71
C THR A 303 -9.67 17.93 30.41
N ALA A 304 -8.92 18.40 31.40
CA ALA A 304 -7.49 18.66 31.22
C ALA A 304 -6.71 17.40 30.79
N ALA A 305 -7.06 16.22 31.31
CA ALA A 305 -6.47 14.95 30.91
C ALA A 305 -6.79 14.59 29.46
N GLN A 306 -8.01 14.86 29.00
CA GLN A 306 -8.41 14.62 27.60
C GLN A 306 -7.77 15.63 26.63
N VAL A 307 -7.59 16.87 27.02
CA VAL A 307 -6.81 17.85 26.24
C VAL A 307 -5.37 17.38 26.07
N ASP A 308 -4.74 16.87 27.13
CA ASP A 308 -3.39 16.28 27.08
C ASP A 308 -3.35 15.06 26.14
N ALA A 309 -4.35 14.18 26.21
CA ALA A 309 -4.47 13.04 25.30
C ALA A 309 -4.53 13.48 23.83
N VAL A 310 -5.39 14.42 23.46
CA VAL A 310 -5.50 14.93 22.07
C VAL A 310 -4.17 15.53 21.62
N LYS A 311 -3.50 16.33 22.47
CA LYS A 311 -2.19 16.90 22.16
C LYS A 311 -1.16 15.81 21.88
N LYS A 312 -1.10 14.76 22.71
CA LYS A 312 -0.20 13.61 22.51
C LYS A 312 -0.48 12.88 21.21
N LEU A 313 -1.75 12.68 20.86
CA LEU A 313 -2.13 12.03 19.60
C LEU A 313 -1.70 12.83 18.38
N TYR A 314 -1.89 14.16 18.39
CA TYR A 314 -1.45 15.03 17.29
C TYR A 314 0.08 15.21 17.24
N GLN A 315 0.79 15.09 18.35
CA GLN A 315 2.26 15.17 18.39
C GLN A 315 2.94 13.86 17.98
N GLY A 316 2.29 12.71 18.25
CA GLY A 316 2.89 11.39 18.10
C GLY A 316 3.94 11.07 19.17
N PRO A 317 4.57 9.90 19.09
CA PRO A 317 5.59 9.45 20.04
C PRO A 317 6.90 10.26 19.97
N GLY A 318 7.01 11.18 19.03
CA GLY A 318 8.18 12.02 18.78
C GLY A 318 8.53 12.04 17.30
N ALA A 319 8.91 13.23 16.79
CA ALA A 319 9.19 13.42 15.36
C ALA A 319 10.32 12.52 14.82
N SER A 320 11.26 12.10 15.68
CA SER A 320 12.33 11.15 15.36
C SER A 320 11.87 9.70 15.33
N ILE A 321 10.72 9.38 15.94
CA ILE A 321 10.15 8.03 15.98
C ILE A 321 9.09 7.91 14.89
N TYR A 322 7.96 8.61 15.06
CA TYR A 322 6.88 8.58 14.09
C TYR A 322 6.02 9.84 14.21
N PRO A 323 5.57 10.44 13.10
CA PRO A 323 4.72 11.62 13.16
C PRO A 323 3.35 11.31 13.79
N GLY A 324 2.75 12.34 14.41
CA GLY A 324 1.43 12.22 15.00
C GLY A 324 0.29 12.21 13.96
N LEU A 325 -0.92 12.06 14.49
CA LEU A 325 -2.14 12.13 13.69
C LEU A 325 -2.39 13.56 13.20
N LEU A 326 -3.07 13.69 12.08
CA LEU A 326 -3.50 14.97 11.57
C LEU A 326 -4.97 15.24 11.97
N PRO A 327 -5.36 16.53 12.15
CA PRO A 327 -6.77 16.91 12.34
C PRO A 327 -7.62 16.57 11.11
N GLY A 328 -8.94 16.31 11.33
CA GLY A 328 -9.92 16.02 10.27
C GLY A 328 -10.25 14.54 10.05
N GLY A 329 -9.65 13.64 10.85
CA GLY A 329 -9.94 12.20 10.82
C GLY A 329 -10.78 11.70 12.02
N GLU A 330 -11.33 12.59 12.84
CA GLU A 330 -11.89 12.24 14.14
C GLU A 330 -13.21 11.47 14.03
N THR A 331 -14.11 11.86 13.12
CA THR A 331 -15.47 11.31 13.02
C THR A 331 -15.68 10.39 11.82
N GLY A 332 -16.82 9.69 11.81
CA GLY A 332 -17.20 8.72 10.78
C GLY A 332 -16.85 7.28 11.15
N PRO A 333 -17.32 6.31 10.36
CA PRO A 333 -17.15 4.87 10.66
C PRO A 333 -15.69 4.43 10.71
N GLY A 334 -14.80 5.07 9.93
CA GLY A 334 -13.36 4.83 9.91
C GLY A 334 -12.55 5.80 10.77
N GLY A 335 -13.19 6.63 11.61
CA GLY A 335 -12.54 7.64 12.44
C GLY A 335 -12.03 7.14 13.79
N TRP A 336 -11.79 8.08 14.71
CA TRP A 336 -11.23 7.81 16.03
C TRP A 336 -12.02 6.82 16.87
N GLY A 337 -13.37 6.77 16.69
CA GLY A 337 -14.22 5.80 17.35
C GLY A 337 -13.89 4.35 17.04
N ASN A 338 -13.29 4.10 15.88
CA ASN A 338 -12.77 2.78 15.50
C ASN A 338 -11.30 2.60 15.92
N TRP A 339 -10.44 3.52 15.48
CA TRP A 339 -8.99 3.32 15.54
C TRP A 339 -8.35 3.76 16.86
N ILE A 340 -8.79 4.87 17.43
CA ILE A 340 -8.09 5.57 18.52
C ILE A 340 -8.73 5.30 19.89
N THR A 341 -10.02 5.62 20.03
CA THR A 341 -10.71 5.50 21.32
C THR A 341 -11.41 4.16 21.50
N GLY A 342 -11.85 3.56 20.39
CA GLY A 342 -12.69 2.36 20.43
C GLY A 342 -14.08 2.63 21.02
N PRO A 343 -14.98 1.63 21.04
CA PRO A 343 -16.31 1.74 21.62
C PRO A 343 -16.29 1.84 23.16
N ARG A 344 -15.18 1.50 23.80
CA ARG A 344 -14.91 1.57 25.25
C ARG A 344 -13.40 1.60 25.48
N PRO A 345 -12.92 2.02 26.68
CA PRO A 345 -11.51 2.01 27.01
C PRO A 345 -10.84 0.66 26.72
N GLY A 346 -9.67 0.67 26.06
CA GLY A 346 -8.87 -0.50 25.73
C GLY A 346 -9.38 -1.35 24.55
N ALA A 347 -10.39 -0.88 23.79
CA ALA A 347 -10.95 -1.60 22.64
C ALA A 347 -10.77 -0.84 21.31
N SER A 348 -9.67 -0.12 21.16
CA SER A 348 -9.32 0.61 19.92
C SER A 348 -8.69 -0.31 18.88
N GLY A 349 -8.80 0.05 17.60
CA GLY A 349 -8.11 -0.63 16.49
C GLY A 349 -6.60 -0.68 16.72
N HIS A 350 -5.99 0.44 17.14
CA HIS A 350 -4.57 0.49 17.50
C HIS A 350 -4.21 -0.51 18.61
N GLY A 351 -5.04 -0.62 19.64
CA GLY A 351 -4.84 -1.62 20.70
C GLY A 351 -4.95 -3.06 20.20
N ASN A 352 -5.92 -3.31 19.32
CA ASN A 352 -6.16 -4.64 18.76
C ASN A 352 -5.04 -5.11 17.82
N LEU A 353 -4.29 -4.21 17.18
CA LEU A 353 -3.17 -4.53 16.30
C LEU A 353 -1.83 -4.45 17.03
N GLY A 354 -1.57 -3.33 17.73
CA GLY A 354 -0.30 -3.08 18.37
C GLY A 354 0.01 -4.03 19.53
N LEU A 355 -0.92 -4.22 20.47
CA LEU A 355 -0.64 -5.06 21.64
C LEU A 355 -0.28 -6.51 21.29
N PRO A 356 -1.00 -7.22 20.39
CA PRO A 356 -0.60 -8.55 19.93
C PRO A 356 0.75 -8.56 19.20
N PHE A 357 1.02 -7.57 18.35
CA PHE A 357 2.31 -7.47 17.68
C PHE A 357 3.47 -7.41 18.67
N PHE A 358 3.39 -6.55 19.69
CA PHE A 358 4.45 -6.43 20.67
C PHE A 358 4.57 -7.69 21.55
N LYS A 359 3.46 -8.28 21.98
CA LYS A 359 3.47 -9.47 22.82
C LYS A 359 4.06 -10.69 22.11
N TYR A 360 3.64 -10.97 20.91
CA TYR A 360 3.91 -12.25 20.24
C TYR A 360 5.04 -12.19 19.21
N ILE A 361 5.32 -11.02 18.64
CA ILE A 361 6.37 -10.86 17.61
C ILE A 361 7.60 -10.16 18.18
N VAL A 362 7.42 -9.04 18.91
CA VAL A 362 8.56 -8.24 19.40
C VAL A 362 9.19 -8.88 20.60
N PHE A 363 8.45 -9.03 21.70
CA PHE A 363 8.97 -9.50 22.98
C PHE A 363 8.82 -11.01 23.18
N GLU A 364 7.96 -11.68 22.39
CA GLU A 364 7.67 -13.12 22.50
C GLU A 364 7.24 -13.51 23.94
N ASP A 365 6.54 -12.57 24.61
CA ASP A 365 5.99 -12.74 25.96
C ASP A 365 4.49 -12.39 25.97
N PRO A 366 3.59 -13.39 26.07
CA PRO A 366 2.14 -13.16 26.17
C PRO A 366 1.71 -12.28 27.36
N ASN A 367 2.54 -12.19 28.41
CA ASN A 367 2.27 -11.40 29.62
C ASN A 367 2.89 -10.00 29.58
N TRP A 368 3.60 -9.65 28.51
CA TRP A 368 4.22 -8.33 28.39
C TRP A 368 3.22 -7.19 28.62
N ASP A 369 3.62 -6.21 29.43
CA ASP A 369 2.79 -5.05 29.77
C ASP A 369 3.23 -3.82 28.96
N VAL A 370 2.28 -3.22 28.24
CA VAL A 370 2.52 -2.03 27.39
C VAL A 370 3.13 -0.86 28.16
N ARG A 371 2.87 -0.75 29.46
CA ARG A 371 3.42 0.30 30.32
C ARG A 371 4.93 0.17 30.57
N SER A 372 5.50 -1.00 30.28
CA SER A 372 6.95 -1.22 30.38
C SER A 372 7.72 -0.73 29.16
N PHE A 373 7.03 -0.34 28.06
CA PHE A 373 7.70 0.10 26.83
C PHE A 373 8.46 1.41 27.02
N ARG A 374 9.72 1.41 26.68
CA ARG A 374 10.64 2.55 26.81
C ARG A 374 10.85 3.20 25.44
N PHE A 375 10.25 4.36 25.22
CA PHE A 375 10.43 5.14 23.99
C PHE A 375 11.82 5.76 23.89
N GLU A 376 12.34 6.28 25.02
CA GLU A 376 13.68 6.86 25.11
C GLU A 376 14.27 6.56 26.50
N THR A 377 15.60 6.45 26.59
CA THR A 377 16.31 6.42 27.86
C THR A 377 17.19 7.66 27.98
N ALA A 378 17.45 8.11 29.22
CA ALA A 378 18.33 9.25 29.49
C ALA A 378 19.77 9.05 28.98
N ALA A 379 20.18 7.81 28.72
CA ALA A 379 21.49 7.45 28.17
C ALA A 379 21.50 7.26 26.63
N GLY A 380 20.35 7.27 25.97
CA GLY A 380 20.24 7.25 24.50
C GLY A 380 20.54 5.94 23.77
N PHE A 381 20.93 4.87 24.46
CA PHE A 381 21.46 3.66 23.80
C PHE A 381 20.78 2.33 24.18
N ASP A 382 19.73 2.34 24.97
CA ASP A 382 19.03 1.11 25.40
C ASP A 382 17.55 1.38 25.58
N ASN A 383 16.83 1.55 24.47
CA ASN A 383 15.39 1.72 24.45
C ASN A 383 14.72 0.63 23.60
N ASP A 384 13.42 0.44 23.80
CA ASP A 384 12.69 -0.62 23.11
C ASP A 384 12.43 -0.30 21.63
N VAL A 385 12.53 0.97 21.22
CA VAL A 385 12.48 1.40 19.81
C VAL A 385 13.70 0.85 19.07
N GLN A 386 14.90 1.05 19.61
CA GLN A 386 16.12 0.52 19.00
C GLN A 386 16.11 -1.01 18.97
N PHE A 387 15.70 -1.67 20.06
CA PHE A 387 15.55 -3.13 20.10
C PHE A 387 14.60 -3.64 19.00
N LEU A 388 13.45 -2.99 18.81
CA LEU A 388 12.50 -3.33 17.78
C LEU A 388 13.10 -3.19 16.37
N ASP A 389 13.81 -2.08 16.11
CA ASP A 389 14.43 -1.82 14.82
C ASP A 389 15.56 -2.81 14.52
N GLU A 390 16.42 -3.11 15.47
CA GLU A 390 17.47 -4.11 15.31
C GLU A 390 16.90 -5.51 15.03
N LYS A 391 15.80 -5.88 15.70
CA LYS A 391 15.17 -7.19 15.54
C LYS A 391 14.37 -7.33 14.25
N LEU A 392 13.60 -6.29 13.83
CA LEU A 392 12.51 -6.47 12.87
C LEU A 392 12.51 -5.50 11.69
N SER A 393 13.25 -4.39 11.71
CA SER A 393 13.19 -3.41 10.63
C SER A 393 13.54 -3.98 9.26
N THR A 394 14.58 -4.82 9.19
CA THR A 394 15.00 -5.48 7.95
C THR A 394 14.00 -6.54 7.45
N ILE A 395 13.10 -6.99 8.31
CA ILE A 395 12.06 -7.97 7.95
C ILE A 395 10.82 -7.25 7.45
N PHE A 396 10.32 -6.28 8.21
CA PHE A 396 9.01 -5.65 7.98
C PHE A 396 9.04 -4.36 7.16
N ASN A 397 10.06 -3.51 7.34
CA ASN A 397 10.00 -2.15 6.82
C ASN A 397 10.19 -2.09 5.31
N ALA A 398 9.27 -1.40 4.66
CA ALA A 398 9.33 -1.05 3.25
C ALA A 398 9.78 0.41 3.10
N THR A 399 10.99 0.71 3.59
CA THR A 399 11.54 2.08 3.68
C THR A 399 12.75 2.32 2.80
N ASN A 400 13.15 1.36 1.96
CA ASN A 400 14.20 1.58 0.98
C ASN A 400 13.76 2.64 -0.03
N THR A 401 14.56 3.69 -0.18
CA THR A 401 14.28 4.83 -1.07
C THR A 401 14.90 4.68 -2.46
N ASP A 402 15.77 3.70 -2.65
CA ASP A 402 16.28 3.36 -3.98
C ASP A 402 15.32 2.38 -4.67
N LEU A 403 14.52 2.91 -5.58
CA LEU A 403 13.61 2.15 -6.44
C LEU A 403 14.14 2.03 -7.89
N SER A 404 15.44 2.22 -8.10
CA SER A 404 16.05 2.19 -9.43
C SER A 404 15.81 0.84 -10.14
N ALA A 405 15.91 -0.28 -9.43
CA ALA A 405 15.67 -1.60 -10.00
C ALA A 405 14.22 -1.77 -10.52
N PHE A 406 13.23 -1.25 -9.80
CA PHE A 406 11.83 -1.27 -10.23
C PHE A 406 11.58 -0.34 -11.42
N ARG A 407 12.13 0.87 -11.39
CA ARG A 407 12.12 1.81 -12.50
C ARG A 407 12.74 1.20 -13.77
N ASP A 408 13.92 0.62 -13.65
CA ASP A 408 14.72 0.10 -14.77
C ASP A 408 14.09 -1.15 -15.38
N HIS A 409 13.30 -1.89 -14.60
CA HIS A 409 12.42 -2.96 -15.10
C HIS A 409 11.21 -2.41 -15.90
N GLY A 410 10.93 -1.12 -15.83
CA GLY A 410 9.77 -0.50 -16.47
C GLY A 410 8.55 -0.38 -15.57
N GLY A 411 8.64 -0.78 -14.31
CA GLY A 411 7.54 -0.78 -13.35
C GLY A 411 6.90 0.59 -13.13
N LYS A 412 5.60 0.60 -12.81
CA LYS A 412 4.83 1.81 -12.47
C LYS A 412 4.18 1.65 -11.10
N LEU A 413 4.30 2.69 -10.27
CA LEU A 413 3.77 2.71 -8.90
C LEU A 413 2.80 3.89 -8.74
N ILE A 414 1.54 3.58 -8.42
CA ILE A 414 0.59 4.56 -7.89
C ILE A 414 0.48 4.32 -6.38
N HIS A 415 0.75 5.36 -5.62
CA HIS A 415 0.58 5.40 -4.18
C HIS A 415 -0.53 6.40 -3.87
N TYR A 416 -1.48 6.04 -3.02
CA TYR A 416 -2.47 6.98 -2.52
C TYR A 416 -2.55 6.92 -1.00
N HIS A 417 -2.95 8.03 -0.37
CA HIS A 417 -3.16 8.08 1.08
C HIS A 417 -4.26 9.08 1.44
N GLY A 418 -5.18 8.67 2.31
CA GLY A 418 -6.22 9.53 2.85
C GLY A 418 -5.66 10.57 3.82
N TRP A 419 -5.91 11.87 3.57
CA TRP A 419 -5.47 12.92 4.50
C TRP A 419 -6.10 12.81 5.89
N SER A 420 -7.23 12.15 6.01
CA SER A 420 -7.97 11.93 7.26
C SER A 420 -7.78 10.53 7.84
N ASP A 421 -6.72 9.81 7.46
CA ASP A 421 -6.41 8.47 7.97
C ASP A 421 -5.97 8.52 9.44
N PRO A 422 -6.75 7.93 10.38
CA PRO A 422 -6.38 7.90 11.79
C PRO A 422 -5.61 6.62 12.20
N ASP A 423 -5.47 5.63 11.32
CA ASP A 423 -4.71 4.41 11.60
C ASP A 423 -3.22 4.61 11.25
N ILE A 424 -2.96 5.05 10.02
CA ILE A 424 -1.60 5.29 9.54
C ILE A 424 -1.50 6.77 9.16
N THR A 425 -0.68 7.53 9.87
CA THR A 425 -0.54 8.95 9.56
C THR A 425 -0.09 9.18 8.11
N PRO A 426 -0.81 10.00 7.32
CA PRO A 426 -0.46 10.26 5.92
C PRO A 426 0.90 10.96 5.74
N LEU A 427 1.45 11.56 6.81
CA LEU A 427 2.80 12.13 6.79
C LEU A 427 3.86 11.07 6.47
N ASN A 428 3.66 9.82 6.91
CA ASN A 428 4.56 8.71 6.58
C ASN A 428 4.67 8.49 5.05
N SER A 429 3.56 8.56 4.32
CA SER A 429 3.56 8.43 2.85
C SER A 429 4.23 9.61 2.15
N VAL A 430 3.98 10.83 2.65
CA VAL A 430 4.62 12.04 2.12
C VAL A 430 6.13 11.96 2.31
N ASP A 431 6.60 11.67 3.53
CA ASP A 431 8.03 11.57 3.86
C ASP A 431 8.73 10.48 3.03
N TYR A 432 8.08 9.34 2.85
CA TYR A 432 8.63 8.26 2.02
C TYR A 432 8.73 8.69 0.54
N TYR A 433 7.65 9.25 -0.04
CA TYR A 433 7.66 9.71 -1.43
C TYR A 433 8.73 10.77 -1.68
N GLU A 434 8.84 11.77 -0.81
CA GLU A 434 9.86 12.82 -0.93
C GLU A 434 11.28 12.25 -0.77
N SER A 435 11.46 11.25 0.10
CA SER A 435 12.75 10.58 0.26
C SER A 435 13.15 9.77 -0.98
N VAL A 436 12.19 9.06 -1.60
CA VAL A 436 12.40 8.40 -2.89
C VAL A 436 12.73 9.42 -3.99
N ALA A 437 12.01 10.56 -4.04
CA ALA A 437 12.25 11.60 -5.03
C ALA A 437 13.65 12.22 -4.92
N ARG A 438 14.21 12.25 -3.71
CA ARG A 438 15.61 12.68 -3.48
C ARG A 438 16.65 11.62 -3.86
N ALA A 439 16.34 10.34 -3.62
CA ALA A 439 17.28 9.23 -3.80
C ALA A 439 17.26 8.64 -5.21
N THR A 440 16.10 8.57 -5.85
CA THR A 440 15.90 7.92 -7.15
C THR A 440 15.60 8.95 -8.24
N ALA A 441 16.49 9.11 -9.20
CA ALA A 441 16.30 10.07 -10.29
C ALA A 441 15.09 9.70 -11.17
N GLY A 442 14.33 10.71 -11.61
CA GLY A 442 13.19 10.52 -12.51
C GLY A 442 11.97 9.90 -11.84
N THR A 443 11.82 10.03 -10.54
CA THR A 443 10.73 9.43 -9.74
C THR A 443 9.36 9.65 -10.37
N SER A 444 9.02 10.85 -10.79
CA SER A 444 7.70 11.15 -11.37
C SER A 444 7.38 10.40 -12.69
N ALA A 445 8.37 9.81 -13.36
CA ALA A 445 8.17 9.02 -14.56
C ALA A 445 7.71 7.57 -14.29
N PHE A 446 7.83 7.10 -13.04
CA PHE A 446 7.44 5.74 -12.67
C PHE A 446 6.68 5.63 -11.34
N TYR A 447 6.68 6.68 -10.50
CA TYR A 447 6.03 6.71 -9.20
C TYR A 447 5.24 8.00 -9.02
N ARG A 448 3.95 7.90 -8.71
CA ARG A 448 3.03 9.00 -8.41
C ARG A 448 2.38 8.79 -7.05
N LEU A 449 2.38 9.83 -6.21
CA LEU A 449 1.63 9.88 -4.95
C LEU A 449 0.38 10.74 -5.15
N PHE A 450 -0.78 10.26 -4.69
CA PHE A 450 -2.05 10.97 -4.67
C PHE A 450 -2.56 11.06 -3.24
N MET A 451 -2.61 12.27 -2.69
CA MET A 451 -3.25 12.52 -1.40
C MET A 451 -4.74 12.71 -1.59
N VAL A 452 -5.55 12.09 -0.73
CA VAL A 452 -7.01 12.07 -0.87
C VAL A 452 -7.66 12.86 0.28
N PRO A 453 -8.13 14.11 0.04
CA PRO A 453 -8.74 14.92 1.07
C PRO A 453 -10.00 14.27 1.66
N GLY A 454 -10.09 14.25 2.98
CA GLY A 454 -11.23 13.72 3.72
C GLY A 454 -11.41 12.19 3.66
N MET A 455 -10.53 11.45 2.99
CA MET A 455 -10.56 9.98 3.02
C MET A 455 -9.91 9.48 4.32
N GLN A 456 -10.57 8.51 4.96
CA GLN A 456 -10.06 7.77 6.10
C GLN A 456 -9.29 6.52 5.64
N HIS A 457 -8.91 5.65 6.58
CA HIS A 457 -8.08 4.48 6.30
C HIS A 457 -8.70 3.54 5.24
N CYS A 458 -8.03 3.38 4.10
CA CYS A 458 -8.43 2.57 2.94
C CYS A 458 -9.77 2.96 2.30
N GLY A 459 -10.39 4.07 2.70
CA GLY A 459 -11.67 4.53 2.15
C GLY A 459 -12.59 5.14 3.20
N GLY A 460 -13.80 5.51 2.79
CA GLY A 460 -14.75 6.20 3.67
C GLY A 460 -14.31 7.62 4.03
N GLY A 461 -14.91 8.17 5.09
CA GLY A 461 -14.72 9.57 5.48
C GLY A 461 -15.64 10.53 4.72
N PRO A 462 -15.57 11.85 5.02
CA PRO A 462 -16.44 12.87 4.41
C PRO A 462 -16.02 13.24 2.98
N GLY A 463 -14.82 12.85 2.56
CA GLY A 463 -14.27 13.18 1.26
C GLY A 463 -14.59 12.18 0.15
N PRO A 464 -14.23 12.50 -1.09
CA PRO A 464 -14.38 11.60 -2.23
C PRO A 464 -13.35 10.46 -2.15
N ALA A 465 -13.80 9.28 -1.70
CA ALA A 465 -12.96 8.11 -1.43
C ALA A 465 -13.20 6.93 -2.38
N LYS A 466 -13.97 7.13 -3.47
CA LYS A 466 -14.20 6.11 -4.51
C LYS A 466 -13.50 6.51 -5.80
N PHE A 467 -12.54 5.69 -6.23
CA PHE A 467 -11.71 5.91 -7.42
C PHE A 467 -11.19 4.58 -7.95
N ASP A 468 -10.75 4.54 -9.21
CA ASP A 468 -10.13 3.37 -9.82
C ASP A 468 -8.65 3.62 -10.12
N MET A 469 -7.79 3.36 -9.12
CA MET A 469 -6.34 3.46 -9.25
C MET A 469 -5.77 2.37 -10.15
N VAL A 470 -6.44 1.20 -10.21
CA VAL A 470 -5.99 0.08 -11.06
C VAL A 470 -6.16 0.45 -12.53
N ALA A 471 -7.29 1.03 -12.94
CA ALA A 471 -7.48 1.48 -14.32
C ALA A 471 -6.48 2.59 -14.72
N ALA A 472 -6.20 3.52 -13.81
CA ALA A 472 -5.21 4.57 -14.05
C ALA A 472 -3.79 4.00 -14.18
N LEU A 473 -3.44 3.01 -13.35
CA LEU A 473 -2.17 2.29 -13.41
C LEU A 473 -2.03 1.47 -14.70
N GLU A 474 -3.07 0.72 -15.05
CA GLU A 474 -3.14 -0.08 -16.27
C GLU A 474 -2.89 0.80 -17.50
N HIS A 475 -3.60 1.92 -17.61
CA HIS A 475 -3.39 2.87 -18.69
C HIS A 475 -1.93 3.38 -18.73
N TRP A 476 -1.34 3.65 -17.56
CA TRP A 476 0.05 4.09 -17.47
C TRP A 476 1.04 3.03 -17.93
N VAL A 477 0.89 1.78 -17.46
CA VAL A 477 1.76 0.65 -17.83
C VAL A 477 1.65 0.37 -19.34
N GLU A 478 0.43 0.32 -19.89
CA GLU A 478 0.18 -0.16 -21.24
C GLU A 478 0.35 0.92 -22.31
N HIS A 479 0.17 2.21 -21.97
CA HIS A 479 0.25 3.32 -22.91
C HIS A 479 1.35 4.35 -22.59
N GLY A 480 2.07 4.17 -21.47
CA GLY A 480 3.16 5.06 -21.06
C GLY A 480 2.74 6.43 -20.56
N THR A 481 1.43 6.70 -20.44
CA THR A 481 0.90 8.00 -20.01
C THR A 481 0.62 8.02 -18.53
N ALA A 482 1.43 8.77 -17.77
CA ALA A 482 1.25 8.93 -16.33
C ALA A 482 -0.07 9.66 -16.01
N PRO A 483 -0.81 9.26 -14.97
CA PRO A 483 -2.03 9.96 -14.57
C PRO A 483 -1.70 11.33 -13.98
N GLU A 484 -2.16 12.40 -14.67
CA GLU A 484 -2.03 13.78 -14.20
C GLU A 484 -3.23 14.22 -13.33
N ARG A 485 -4.27 13.42 -13.32
CA ARG A 485 -5.43 13.54 -12.41
C ARG A 485 -6.23 12.24 -12.42
N ILE A 486 -6.83 11.91 -11.27
CA ILE A 486 -7.78 10.81 -11.13
C ILE A 486 -9.06 11.39 -10.51
N VAL A 487 -10.22 11.14 -11.09
CA VAL A 487 -11.48 11.65 -10.52
C VAL A 487 -11.94 10.69 -9.43
N ALA A 488 -12.09 11.22 -8.21
CA ALA A 488 -12.68 10.53 -7.08
C ALA A 488 -14.12 11.00 -6.83
N SER A 489 -14.95 10.11 -6.29
CA SER A 489 -16.34 10.36 -5.95
C SER A 489 -16.60 10.11 -4.47
N HIS A 490 -17.42 10.92 -3.85
CA HIS A 490 -18.10 10.58 -2.61
C HIS A 490 -19.43 9.90 -2.95
N VAL A 491 -19.73 8.81 -2.23
CA VAL A 491 -20.96 8.03 -2.42
C VAL A 491 -21.72 7.99 -1.11
N THR A 492 -22.95 8.46 -1.11
CA THR A 492 -23.82 8.46 0.08
C THR A 492 -24.18 7.04 0.52
N ALA A 493 -24.77 6.91 1.69
CA ALA A 493 -25.25 5.62 2.20
C ALA A 493 -26.29 4.96 1.28
N GLU A 494 -27.04 5.78 0.52
CA GLU A 494 -28.05 5.34 -0.47
C GLU A 494 -27.43 4.96 -1.83
N GLY A 495 -26.10 5.07 -1.98
CA GLY A 495 -25.39 4.71 -3.21
C GLY A 495 -25.34 5.81 -4.27
N THR A 496 -25.75 7.05 -3.92
CA THR A 496 -25.73 8.20 -4.85
C THR A 496 -24.40 8.93 -4.79
N VAL A 497 -23.85 9.29 -5.96
CA VAL A 497 -22.70 10.19 -6.03
C VAL A 497 -23.19 11.63 -5.81
N ASP A 498 -22.78 12.25 -4.73
CA ASP A 498 -23.12 13.63 -4.37
C ASP A 498 -21.96 14.61 -4.55
N ARG A 499 -20.72 14.12 -4.62
CA ARG A 499 -19.53 14.95 -4.80
C ARG A 499 -18.48 14.23 -5.63
N THR A 500 -17.79 14.95 -6.49
CA THR A 500 -16.59 14.51 -7.21
C THR A 500 -15.45 15.50 -7.02
N ARG A 501 -14.20 14.99 -6.97
CA ARG A 501 -13.00 15.83 -6.83
C ARG A 501 -11.86 15.23 -7.65
N PRO A 502 -11.00 16.01 -8.32
CA PRO A 502 -9.79 15.48 -8.89
C PRO A 502 -8.77 15.21 -7.78
N LEU A 503 -8.19 14.02 -7.76
CA LEU A 503 -6.95 13.73 -7.05
C LEU A 503 -5.79 14.16 -7.94
N CYS A 504 -4.87 14.92 -7.38
CA CYS A 504 -3.73 15.50 -8.09
C CYS A 504 -2.43 14.80 -7.67
N PRO A 505 -1.46 14.64 -8.60
CA PRO A 505 -0.15 14.10 -8.22
C PRO A 505 0.54 15.04 -7.22
N TYR A 506 0.93 14.52 -6.06
CA TYR A 506 1.66 15.28 -5.05
C TYR A 506 2.95 15.91 -5.65
N PRO A 507 3.30 17.18 -5.35
CA PRO A 507 2.71 18.04 -4.33
C PRO A 507 1.54 18.94 -4.80
N GLN A 508 0.97 18.69 -5.98
CA GLN A 508 -0.20 19.45 -6.43
C GLN A 508 -1.45 19.09 -5.60
N GLU A 509 -2.36 20.07 -5.51
CA GLU A 509 -3.66 19.92 -4.86
C GLU A 509 -4.79 20.36 -5.79
N ALA A 510 -6.00 19.88 -5.55
CA ALA A 510 -7.19 20.32 -6.26
C ALA A 510 -7.58 21.73 -5.81
N GLN A 511 -7.47 22.71 -6.69
CA GLN A 511 -7.87 24.10 -6.42
C GLN A 511 -9.14 24.44 -7.18
N TRP A 512 -10.15 24.97 -6.46
CA TRP A 512 -11.37 25.45 -7.08
C TRP A 512 -11.10 26.67 -7.99
N LYS A 513 -11.71 26.69 -9.18
CA LYS A 513 -11.54 27.74 -10.19
C LYS A 513 -12.26 29.06 -9.86
N GLY A 514 -13.02 29.10 -8.75
CA GLY A 514 -13.77 30.26 -8.31
C GLY A 514 -15.16 30.39 -8.96
N ALA A 515 -15.60 29.42 -9.75
CA ALA A 515 -16.91 29.37 -10.39
C ALA A 515 -17.42 27.93 -10.53
N GLY A 516 -18.74 27.76 -10.54
CA GLY A 516 -19.39 26.43 -10.55
C GLY A 516 -19.48 25.79 -9.18
N SER A 517 -20.16 24.61 -9.08
CA SER A 517 -20.30 23.88 -7.83
C SER A 517 -18.95 23.35 -7.35
N THR A 518 -18.72 23.41 -6.04
CA THR A 518 -17.59 22.78 -5.37
C THR A 518 -17.74 21.25 -5.26
N ASP A 519 -18.89 20.69 -5.65
CA ASP A 519 -19.14 19.25 -5.68
C ASP A 519 -18.82 18.60 -7.03
N GLU A 520 -18.32 19.37 -7.99
CA GLU A 520 -18.03 18.89 -9.34
C GLU A 520 -16.53 18.99 -9.69
N ALA A 521 -15.89 17.86 -9.97
CA ALA A 521 -14.46 17.78 -10.29
C ALA A 521 -14.02 18.67 -11.46
N GLN A 522 -14.91 18.96 -12.42
CA GLN A 522 -14.63 19.83 -13.57
C GLN A 522 -14.34 21.28 -13.19
N ASN A 523 -14.82 21.72 -12.01
CA ASN A 523 -14.63 23.07 -11.50
C ASN A 523 -13.33 23.26 -10.71
N PHE A 524 -12.47 22.23 -10.71
CA PHE A 524 -11.16 22.24 -10.07
C PHE A 524 -10.02 22.11 -11.09
N VAL A 525 -8.85 22.56 -10.71
CA VAL A 525 -7.59 22.38 -11.43
C VAL A 525 -6.52 21.84 -10.48
N CYS A 526 -5.69 20.92 -10.96
CA CYS A 526 -4.49 20.50 -10.24
C CYS A 526 -3.43 21.60 -10.34
N ALA A 527 -3.02 22.16 -9.21
CA ALA A 527 -2.02 23.23 -9.15
C ALA A 527 -1.14 23.09 -7.91
N ALA A 528 0.02 23.74 -7.94
CA ALA A 528 0.89 23.80 -6.76
C ALA A 528 0.14 24.45 -5.58
N PRO A 529 0.41 24.03 -4.32
CA PRO A 529 -0.20 24.62 -3.14
C PRO A 529 -0.05 26.14 -3.12
N LYS A 530 -1.11 26.85 -2.76
CA LYS A 530 -1.02 28.30 -2.52
C LYS A 530 -0.17 28.52 -1.26
N ARG A 531 0.81 29.42 -1.36
CA ARG A 531 1.68 29.81 -0.24
C ARG A 531 0.94 30.65 0.78
#